data_cda6a90a6a3ec5601ea67d8f7158f16e
#
_entry.id   cda6a90a6a3ec5601ea67d8f7158f16e
#
_cell.length_a   1.000
_cell.length_b   1.000
_cell.length_c   1.000
_cell.angle_alpha   90.00
_cell.angle_beta   90.00
_cell.angle_gamma   90.00
#
_symmetry.space_group_name_H-M   'P 1'
#
loop_
_entity.id
_entity.type
_entity.pdbx_description
1 polymer ?
#
loop_
_entity_poly.entity_id
_entity_poly.type
_entity_poly.pdbx_seq_one_letter_code
_entity_poly.pdbx_strand_id
1 'polypeptide(L)' 'MKLKEFFVRQGWAVGFAEVRRYCQSGVVKVNGQQVYDAEKELQQGDEVEFGKHRKGIV' A
#
# COMPACT_ATOMS: atom_id res chain seq x y z
N MET A 1 1.21 8.82 -7.70
CA MET A 1 0.48 8.67 -6.42
C MET A 1 1.32 7.88 -5.45
N LYS A 2 1.40 8.33 -4.21
CA LYS A 2 2.18 7.61 -3.20
C LYS A 2 1.38 6.46 -2.62
N LEU A 3 2.09 5.43 -2.17
CA LEU A 3 1.47 4.24 -1.58
C LEU A 3 0.48 4.60 -0.47
N LYS A 4 0.87 5.52 0.41
CA LYS A 4 -0.01 5.93 1.51
C LYS A 4 -1.32 6.54 1.01
N GLU A 5 -1.25 7.29 -0.08
CA GLU A 5 -2.45 7.89 -0.67
C GLU A 5 -3.37 6.83 -1.25
N PHE A 6 -2.79 5.84 -1.90
CA PHE A 6 -3.58 4.75 -2.48
C PHE A 6 -4.34 3.99 -1.39
N PHE A 7 -3.69 3.69 -0.27
CA PHE A 7 -4.34 3.00 0.84
C PHE A 7 -5.53 3.76 1.38
N VAL A 8 -5.37 5.07 1.56
CA VAL A 8 -6.47 5.91 2.06
C VAL A 8 -7.61 5.94 1.06
N ARG A 9 -7.31 6.06 -0.22
CA ARG A 9 -8.34 6.07 -1.27
C ARG A 9 -9.11 4.77 -1.33
N GLN A 10 -8.44 3.65 -1.10
CA GLN A 10 -9.10 2.35 -1.10
C GLN A 10 -9.94 2.11 0.15
N GLY A 11 -9.79 2.96 1.15
CA GLY A 11 -10.44 2.75 2.44
C GLY A 11 -9.75 1.69 3.28
N TRP A 12 -8.51 1.32 2.95
CA TRP A 12 -7.75 0.33 3.71
C TRP A 12 -7.10 0.94 4.93
N ALA A 13 -6.99 2.24 4.98
CA ALA A 13 -6.43 2.97 6.11
C ALA A 13 -7.18 4.29 6.27
N VAL A 14 -7.30 4.74 7.51
CA VAL A 14 -7.94 6.01 7.84
C VAL A 14 -6.97 7.16 7.65
N GLY A 15 -5.69 6.92 7.93
CA GLY A 15 -4.68 7.96 7.81
C GLY A 15 -3.32 7.40 7.44
N PHE A 16 -2.37 8.31 7.18
CA PHE A 16 -1.05 7.94 6.69
C PHE A 16 -0.22 7.21 7.73
N ALA A 17 -0.43 7.51 9.01
CA ALA A 17 0.31 6.85 10.08
C ALA A 17 0.01 5.34 10.11
N GLU A 18 -1.23 4.96 9.82
CA GLU A 18 -1.60 3.56 9.75
C GLU A 18 -0.88 2.85 8.61
N VAL A 19 -0.78 3.51 7.45
CA VAL A 19 -0.10 2.92 6.30
C VAL A 19 1.36 2.65 6.64
N ARG A 20 2.01 3.57 7.34
CA ARG A 20 3.39 3.36 7.77
C ARG A 20 3.52 2.13 8.66
N ARG A 21 2.59 1.95 9.59
CA ARG A 21 2.61 0.77 10.46
C ARG A 21 2.41 -0.51 9.68
N TYR A 22 1.49 -0.50 8.71
CA TYR A 22 1.27 -1.68 7.86
C TYR A 22 2.52 -2.02 7.06
N CYS A 23 3.18 -1.02 6.50
CA CYS A 23 4.41 -1.25 5.73
C CYS A 23 5.49 -1.84 6.63
N GLN A 24 5.63 -1.32 7.84
CA GLN A 24 6.63 -1.82 8.79
C GLN A 24 6.34 -3.24 9.24
N SER A 25 5.07 -3.61 9.30
CA SER A 25 4.66 -4.98 9.65
C SER A 25 4.89 -5.98 8.54
N GLY A 26 5.22 -5.53 7.33
CA GLY A 26 5.50 -6.42 6.21
C GLY A 26 4.26 -7.00 5.55
N VAL A 27 3.12 -6.34 5.67
CA VAL A 27 1.87 -6.84 5.08
C VAL A 27 1.51 -6.15 3.78
N VAL A 28 2.41 -5.31 3.24
CA VAL A 28 2.16 -4.56 2.02
C VAL A 28 3.10 -5.01 0.92
N LYS A 29 2.55 -5.31 -0.23
CA LYS A 29 3.34 -5.71 -1.41
C LYS A 29 2.93 -4.86 -2.60
N VAL A 30 3.90 -4.58 -3.47
CA VAL A 30 3.64 -3.93 -4.75
C VAL A 30 4.26 -4.80 -5.83
N ASN A 31 3.43 -5.25 -6.77
CA ASN A 31 3.86 -6.15 -7.85
C ASN A 31 4.55 -7.40 -7.29
N GLY A 32 4.04 -7.93 -6.19
CA GLY A 32 4.56 -9.14 -5.58
C GLY A 32 5.77 -8.96 -4.68
N GLN A 33 6.28 -7.74 -4.57
CA GLN A 33 7.45 -7.46 -3.73
C GLN A 33 7.04 -6.71 -2.47
N GLN A 34 7.57 -7.13 -1.33
CA GLN A 34 7.28 -6.49 -0.06
C GLN A 34 7.85 -5.09 -0.04
N VAL A 35 7.04 -4.12 0.41
CA VAL A 35 7.42 -2.72 0.47
C VAL A 35 7.29 -2.24 1.91
N TYR A 36 8.34 -1.56 2.39
CA TYR A 36 8.38 -1.04 3.75
C TYR A 36 8.24 0.48 3.81
N ASP A 37 8.18 1.14 2.66
CA ASP A 37 8.18 2.60 2.57
C ASP A 37 6.81 3.10 2.09
N ALA A 38 6.07 3.76 2.98
CA ALA A 38 4.75 4.30 2.66
C ALA A 38 4.83 5.48 1.68
N GLU A 39 6.02 6.06 1.50
CA GLU A 39 6.23 7.15 0.56
C GLU A 39 6.56 6.68 -0.86
N LYS A 40 6.59 5.36 -1.07
CA LYS A 40 6.91 4.80 -2.38
C LYS A 40 5.98 5.38 -3.44
N GLU A 41 6.56 5.83 -4.55
CA GLU A 41 5.79 6.33 -5.68
C GLU A 41 5.23 5.16 -6.48
N LEU A 42 3.92 5.16 -6.69
CA LEU A 42 3.25 4.13 -7.49
C LEU A 42 3.02 4.63 -8.91
N GLN A 43 3.09 3.69 -9.85
CA GLN A 43 2.81 3.97 -11.25
C GLN A 43 1.46 3.39 -11.61
N GLN A 44 0.82 3.94 -12.64
CA GLN A 44 -0.42 3.38 -13.14
C GLN A 44 -0.20 1.92 -13.56
N GLY A 45 -1.10 1.04 -13.13
CA GLY A 45 -0.99 -0.38 -13.43
C GLY A 45 -0.30 -1.19 -12.34
N ASP A 46 0.33 -0.55 -11.36
CA ASP A 46 0.93 -1.28 -10.24
C ASP A 46 -0.15 -2.02 -9.45
N GLU A 47 0.17 -3.27 -9.08
CA GLU A 47 -0.71 -4.08 -8.26
C GLU A 47 -0.29 -3.97 -6.81
N VAL A 48 -1.19 -3.48 -5.95
CA VAL A 48 -0.91 -3.28 -4.53
C VAL A 48 -1.70 -4.31 -3.72
N GLU A 49 -1.01 -5.02 -2.84
CA GLU A 49 -1.62 -6.01 -1.97
C GLU A 49 -1.50 -5.58 -0.52
N PHE A 50 -2.59 -5.73 0.21
CA PHE A 50 -2.66 -5.47 1.64
C PHE A 50 -3.11 -6.74 2.36
N GLY A 51 -2.18 -7.40 3.03
CA GLY A 51 -2.46 -8.68 3.65
C GLY A 51 -2.71 -9.75 2.60
N LYS A 52 -3.54 -10.72 2.93
CA LYS A 52 -3.79 -11.86 2.05
C LYS A 52 -5.04 -11.71 1.20
N HIS A 53 -5.91 -10.78 1.55
CA HIS A 53 -7.25 -10.74 0.96
C HIS A 53 -7.59 -9.44 0.25
N ARG A 54 -6.74 -8.44 0.30
CA ARG A 54 -7.02 -7.15 -0.32
C ARG A 54 -5.99 -6.84 -1.38
N LYS A 55 -6.49 -6.48 -2.55
CA LYS A 55 -5.65 -6.21 -3.71
C LYS A 55 -6.31 -5.11 -4.53
N GLY A 56 -5.50 -4.21 -5.07
CA GLY A 56 -6.00 -3.16 -5.93
C GLY A 56 -4.97 -2.80 -6.99
N ILE A 57 -5.46 -2.24 -8.09
CA ILE A 57 -4.60 -1.80 -9.19
C ILE A 57 -4.63 -0.27 -9.22
N VAL A 58 -3.46 0.33 -9.31
CA VAL A 58 -3.35 1.79 -9.41
C VAL A 58 -3.82 2.31 -10.75
#